data_4742f8f45e3d8a0ca8a46c12086fd3c7
#
_entry.id   4742f8f45e3d8a0ca8a46c12086fd3c7
#
_cell.length_a   1.000
_cell.length_b   1.000
_cell.length_c   1.000
_cell.angle_alpha   90.00
_cell.angle_beta   90.00
_cell.angle_gamma   90.00
#
_symmetry.space_group_name_H-M   'P 1'
#
loop_
_entity.id
_entity.type
_entity.pdbx_description
1 polymer ?
#
loop_
_entity_poly.entity_id
_entity_poly.type
_entity_poly.pdbx_seq_one_letter_code
_entity_poly.pdbx_strand_id
1 'polypeptide(L)'
;MPQIFGIWSLLNLLAAIYIYTVLPEFTLRFLAVFLSRIAYRVRVVGEENIPKSGGCILTCNHVSFVDWIIISATIKRPIRYVLYYKFTQIGALKRFFKDAKVIPIAGKSEDRKVLINAMKTIEQTLRDGEIVCIFPEGNITRTGELGEYKRGIETMLKTISVPVVPMTLHGLWGSFFSRKHNGKALSQPSVLLKNWFGTVELRVGEYLKAEDVTAEKLEILAREQLD
;
A
#
# COMPACT_ATOMS: atom_id res chain seq x y z
N MET A 1 -19.69 4.92 40.22
CA MET A 1 -18.44 4.69 39.44
C MET A 1 -18.70 4.05 38.08
N PRO A 2 -19.38 2.88 37.90
CA PRO A 2 -19.58 2.26 36.57
C PRO A 2 -20.28 3.15 35.54
N GLN A 3 -21.28 3.92 35.95
CA GLN A 3 -22.06 4.81 35.07
C GLN A 3 -21.22 5.95 34.48
N ILE A 4 -20.26 6.50 35.22
CA ILE A 4 -19.37 7.55 34.76
C ILE A 4 -18.45 6.98 33.63
N PHE A 5 -17.88 5.80 33.85
CA PHE A 5 -17.08 5.12 32.79
C PHE A 5 -17.89 4.84 31.56
N GLY A 6 -19.17 4.43 31.70
CA GLY A 6 -20.06 4.20 30.56
C GLY A 6 -20.33 5.47 29.74
N ILE A 7 -20.56 6.61 30.39
CA ILE A 7 -20.77 7.90 29.73
C ILE A 7 -19.50 8.36 29.02
N TRP A 8 -18.34 8.27 29.67
CA TRP A 8 -17.05 8.60 29.03
C TRP A 8 -16.74 7.70 27.81
N SER A 9 -17.01 6.40 27.91
CA SER A 9 -16.83 5.47 26.79
C SER A 9 -17.73 5.82 25.61
N LEU A 10 -18.99 6.17 25.88
CA LEU A 10 -19.92 6.60 24.83
C LEU A 10 -19.48 7.91 24.17
N LEU A 11 -19.07 8.91 24.95
CA LEU A 11 -18.57 10.18 24.42
C LEU A 11 -17.32 9.98 23.55
N ASN A 12 -16.37 9.14 23.99
CA ASN A 12 -15.19 8.82 23.19
C ASN A 12 -15.55 8.10 21.89
N LEU A 13 -16.51 7.17 21.92
CA LEU A 13 -16.99 6.49 20.70
C LEU A 13 -17.64 7.49 19.73
N LEU A 14 -18.49 8.38 20.22
CA LEU A 14 -19.12 9.41 19.38
C LEU A 14 -18.08 10.37 18.79
N ALA A 15 -17.08 10.78 19.57
CA ALA A 15 -15.97 11.61 19.09
C ALA A 15 -15.15 10.88 18.03
N ALA A 16 -14.84 9.59 18.22
CA ALA A 16 -14.13 8.78 17.23
C ALA A 16 -14.91 8.64 15.92
N ILE A 17 -16.22 8.39 16.01
CA ILE A 17 -17.11 8.34 14.83
C ILE A 17 -17.14 9.69 14.13
N TYR A 18 -17.25 10.79 14.87
CA TYR A 18 -17.23 12.14 14.31
C TYR A 18 -15.91 12.43 13.57
N ILE A 19 -14.76 12.15 14.21
CA ILE A 19 -13.43 12.34 13.60
C ILE A 19 -13.32 11.51 12.32
N TYR A 20 -13.76 10.26 12.34
CA TYR A 20 -13.76 9.41 11.14
C TYR A 20 -14.62 9.99 10.01
N THR A 21 -15.79 10.58 10.31
CA THR A 21 -16.66 11.17 9.29
C THR A 21 -16.08 12.44 8.66
N VAL A 22 -15.33 13.21 9.45
CA VAL A 22 -14.74 14.51 9.01
C VAL A 22 -13.37 14.31 8.36
N LEU A 23 -12.54 13.40 8.91
CA LEU A 23 -11.16 13.16 8.47
C LEU A 23 -10.88 11.65 8.28
N PRO A 24 -11.56 10.98 7.35
CA PRO A 24 -11.43 9.53 7.19
C PRO A 24 -10.01 9.09 6.88
N GLU A 25 -9.29 9.81 6.02
CA GLU A 25 -7.89 9.48 5.67
C GLU A 25 -6.96 9.54 6.89
N PHE A 26 -7.09 10.56 7.72
CA PHE A 26 -6.29 10.70 8.93
C PHE A 26 -6.55 9.54 9.89
N THR A 27 -7.82 9.21 10.09
CA THR A 27 -8.23 8.12 10.99
C THR A 27 -7.72 6.76 10.48
N LEU A 28 -7.86 6.49 9.19
CA LEU A 28 -7.36 5.25 8.58
C LEU A 28 -5.84 5.15 8.68
N ARG A 29 -5.12 6.25 8.47
CA ARG A 29 -3.68 6.29 8.64
C ARG A 29 -3.26 6.08 10.09
N PHE A 30 -3.91 6.74 11.04
CA PHE A 30 -3.65 6.54 12.47
C PHE A 30 -3.84 5.06 12.85
N LEU A 31 -4.93 4.46 12.37
CA LEU A 31 -5.19 3.03 12.60
C LEU A 31 -4.12 2.15 11.97
N ALA A 32 -3.66 2.46 10.74
CA ALA A 32 -2.58 1.73 10.08
C ALA A 32 -1.28 1.79 10.90
N VAL A 33 -0.88 2.98 11.38
CA VAL A 33 0.29 3.17 12.25
C VAL A 33 0.15 2.37 13.54
N PHE A 34 -1.00 2.45 14.18
CA PHE A 34 -1.27 1.75 15.44
C PHE A 34 -1.20 0.23 15.26
N LEU A 35 -1.91 -0.31 14.26
CA LEU A 35 -1.94 -1.74 13.98
C LEU A 35 -0.56 -2.28 13.58
N SER A 36 0.16 -1.54 12.73
CA SER A 36 1.49 -1.96 12.29
C SER A 36 2.48 -2.05 13.46
N ARG A 37 2.43 -1.09 14.41
CA ARG A 37 3.33 -1.07 15.59
C ARG A 37 2.98 -2.13 16.64
N ILE A 38 1.72 -2.53 16.71
CA ILE A 38 1.30 -3.65 17.59
C ILE A 38 1.70 -4.99 16.99
N ALA A 39 1.57 -5.13 15.65
CA ALA A 39 1.80 -6.41 14.99
C ALA A 39 3.27 -6.65 14.63
N TYR A 40 4.02 -5.60 14.31
CA TYR A 40 5.37 -5.70 13.75
C TYR A 40 6.34 -4.67 14.32
N ARG A 41 7.62 -5.03 14.31
CA ARG A 41 8.73 -4.08 14.50
C ARG A 41 9.15 -3.55 13.13
N VAL A 42 8.63 -2.39 12.75
CA VAL A 42 8.88 -1.81 11.44
C VAL A 42 10.15 -0.98 11.46
N ARG A 43 11.08 -1.29 10.55
CA ARG A 43 12.29 -0.51 10.28
C ARG A 43 12.17 0.10 8.88
N VAL A 44 12.68 1.31 8.72
CA VAL A 44 12.74 1.98 7.41
C VAL A 44 14.17 2.38 7.13
N VAL A 45 14.63 2.13 5.92
CA VAL A 45 15.95 2.51 5.44
C VAL A 45 15.76 3.33 4.16
N GLY A 46 16.38 4.51 4.06
CA GLY A 46 16.29 5.38 2.89
C GLY A 46 15.01 6.22 2.80
N GLU A 47 14.30 6.49 3.92
CA GLU A 47 13.09 7.35 3.92
C GLU A 47 13.35 8.72 3.27
N GLU A 48 14.58 9.22 3.37
CA GLU A 48 15.02 10.49 2.79
C GLU A 48 14.96 10.53 1.26
N ASN A 49 14.95 9.38 0.59
CA ASN A 49 14.85 9.25 -0.86
C ASN A 49 13.44 9.54 -1.39
N ILE A 50 12.44 9.61 -0.50
CA ILE A 50 11.08 9.97 -0.90
C ILE A 50 10.98 11.49 -1.04
N PRO A 51 10.56 12.01 -2.22
CA PRO A 51 10.39 13.45 -2.43
C PRO A 51 9.47 14.07 -1.36
N LYS A 52 9.92 15.16 -0.74
CA LYS A 52 9.16 15.86 0.32
C LYS A 52 7.89 16.54 -0.19
N SER A 53 7.84 16.86 -1.48
CA SER A 53 6.70 17.51 -2.17
C SER A 53 6.64 17.08 -3.63
N GLY A 54 5.54 17.40 -4.31
CA GLY A 54 5.31 17.02 -5.70
C GLY A 54 4.84 15.56 -5.84
N GLY A 55 4.30 15.23 -7.00
CA GLY A 55 3.86 13.87 -7.31
C GLY A 55 5.03 12.92 -7.48
N CYS A 56 4.91 11.70 -6.99
CA CYS A 56 5.85 10.63 -7.28
C CYS A 56 5.13 9.27 -7.29
N ILE A 57 5.72 8.31 -7.98
CA ILE A 57 5.24 6.93 -7.97
C ILE A 57 6.17 6.10 -7.08
N LEU A 58 5.58 5.37 -6.13
CA LEU A 58 6.28 4.37 -5.35
C LEU A 58 6.01 3.00 -5.97
N THR A 59 7.06 2.21 -6.15
CA THR A 59 6.93 0.81 -6.57
C THR A 59 7.44 -0.10 -5.47
N CYS A 60 6.71 -1.17 -5.18
CA CYS A 60 7.09 -2.11 -4.12
C CYS A 60 6.75 -3.54 -4.52
N ASN A 61 7.51 -4.52 -4.05
CA ASN A 61 7.16 -5.93 -4.15
C ASN A 61 5.90 -6.23 -3.33
N HIS A 62 5.17 -7.28 -3.70
CA HIS A 62 3.86 -7.58 -3.11
C HIS A 62 3.84 -8.97 -2.44
N VAL A 63 4.11 -9.01 -1.14
CA VAL A 63 4.28 -10.25 -0.38
C VAL A 63 3.12 -10.60 0.55
N SER A 64 2.27 -9.61 0.89
CA SER A 64 1.24 -9.76 1.91
C SER A 64 0.03 -8.85 1.64
N PHE A 65 -1.11 -9.23 2.21
CA PHE A 65 -2.32 -8.38 2.18
C PHE A 65 -2.21 -7.12 3.04
N VAL A 66 -1.19 -6.98 3.88
CA VAL A 66 -0.97 -5.84 4.77
C VAL A 66 0.19 -4.94 4.34
N ASP A 67 0.79 -5.18 3.17
CA ASP A 67 1.91 -4.36 2.65
C ASP A 67 1.56 -2.87 2.65
N TRP A 68 0.37 -2.52 2.16
CA TRP A 68 -0.12 -1.15 2.12
C TRP A 68 -0.26 -0.51 3.51
N ILE A 69 -0.58 -1.30 4.54
CA ILE A 69 -0.66 -0.83 5.93
C ILE A 69 0.73 -0.43 6.41
N ILE A 70 1.74 -1.29 6.19
CA ILE A 70 3.12 -1.03 6.60
C ILE A 70 3.66 0.21 5.87
N ILE A 71 3.48 0.29 4.56
CA ILE A 71 3.92 1.43 3.76
C ILE A 71 3.22 2.73 4.24
N SER A 72 1.90 2.70 4.45
CA SER A 72 1.15 3.86 4.97
C SER A 72 1.55 4.28 6.38
N ALA A 73 2.00 3.33 7.21
CA ALA A 73 2.44 3.60 8.56
C ALA A 73 3.83 4.24 8.62
N THR A 74 4.66 4.02 7.60
CA THR A 74 6.05 4.48 7.57
C THR A 74 6.22 5.80 6.81
N ILE A 75 5.51 5.99 5.71
CA ILE A 75 5.65 7.18 4.87
C ILE A 75 4.70 8.28 5.36
N LYS A 76 5.24 9.48 5.62
CA LYS A 76 4.49 10.61 6.23
C LYS A 76 3.47 11.24 5.29
N ARG A 77 3.71 11.18 3.98
CA ARG A 77 2.82 11.76 2.96
C ARG A 77 1.64 10.83 2.66
N PRO A 78 0.45 11.37 2.33
CA PRO A 78 -0.68 10.57 1.86
C PRO A 78 -0.32 9.76 0.61
N ILE A 79 -0.74 8.50 0.57
CA ILE A 79 -0.46 7.59 -0.54
C ILE A 79 -1.78 7.10 -1.12
N ARG A 80 -1.91 7.11 -2.45
CA ARG A 80 -3.01 6.50 -3.19
C ARG A 80 -2.56 5.15 -3.72
N TYR A 81 -3.21 4.10 -3.28
CA TYR A 81 -2.89 2.73 -3.74
C TYR A 81 -3.71 2.37 -4.96
N VAL A 82 -3.06 1.73 -5.92
CA VAL A 82 -3.75 1.15 -7.07
C VAL A 82 -4.15 -0.28 -6.74
N LEU A 83 -5.45 -0.58 -6.83
CA LEU A 83 -6.01 -1.87 -6.44
C LEU A 83 -6.92 -2.43 -7.54
N TYR A 84 -6.91 -3.74 -7.70
CA TYR A 84 -7.80 -4.43 -8.63
C TYR A 84 -9.28 -4.12 -8.34
N TYR A 85 -10.01 -3.63 -9.33
CA TYR A 85 -11.33 -3.00 -9.18
C TYR A 85 -12.39 -3.89 -8.52
N LYS A 86 -12.34 -5.22 -8.72
CA LYS A 86 -13.33 -6.13 -8.09
C LYS A 86 -13.26 -6.11 -6.56
N PHE A 87 -12.09 -5.87 -5.98
CA PHE A 87 -11.98 -5.73 -4.52
C PHE A 87 -12.70 -4.48 -4.02
N THR A 88 -12.68 -3.39 -4.80
CA THR A 88 -13.34 -2.14 -4.40
C THR A 88 -14.87 -2.22 -4.47
N GLN A 89 -15.41 -3.29 -5.02
CA GLN A 89 -16.87 -3.52 -5.12
C GLN A 89 -17.41 -4.45 -4.03
N ILE A 90 -16.56 -5.03 -3.18
CA ILE A 90 -16.98 -5.90 -2.08
C ILE A 90 -17.75 -5.06 -1.05
N GLY A 91 -19.04 -5.39 -0.82
CA GLY A 91 -20.05 -4.65 -0.07
C GLY A 91 -19.53 -3.83 1.13
N ALA A 92 -19.14 -4.47 2.22
CA ALA A 92 -18.65 -3.79 3.42
C ALA A 92 -17.35 -2.99 3.23
N LEU A 93 -16.48 -3.42 2.30
CA LEU A 93 -15.18 -2.77 2.03
C LEU A 93 -15.29 -1.60 1.04
N LYS A 94 -16.41 -1.48 0.32
CA LYS A 94 -16.60 -0.42 -0.70
C LYS A 94 -16.42 0.98 -0.11
N ARG A 95 -17.03 1.25 1.06
CA ARG A 95 -16.90 2.54 1.73
C ARG A 95 -15.46 2.77 2.21
N PHE A 96 -14.85 1.77 2.82
CA PHE A 96 -13.46 1.81 3.27
C PHE A 96 -12.51 2.20 2.13
N PHE A 97 -12.57 1.51 0.97
CA PHE A 97 -11.71 1.81 -0.17
C PHE A 97 -11.98 3.19 -0.79
N LYS A 98 -13.24 3.66 -0.74
CA LYS A 98 -13.59 5.02 -1.15
C LYS A 98 -12.98 6.06 -0.22
N ASP A 99 -13.10 5.87 1.10
CA ASP A 99 -12.58 6.78 2.12
C ASP A 99 -11.03 6.77 2.13
N ALA A 100 -10.40 5.62 1.81
CA ALA A 100 -8.96 5.49 1.60
C ALA A 100 -8.49 6.03 0.23
N LYS A 101 -9.41 6.53 -0.61
CA LYS A 101 -9.15 7.06 -1.96
C LYS A 101 -8.30 6.12 -2.82
N VAL A 102 -8.57 4.83 -2.72
CA VAL A 102 -7.92 3.80 -3.54
C VAL A 102 -8.31 3.97 -5.00
N ILE A 103 -7.36 3.80 -5.91
CA ILE A 103 -7.57 3.92 -7.37
C ILE A 103 -7.87 2.53 -7.93
N PRO A 104 -9.13 2.25 -8.35
CA PRO A 104 -9.48 0.96 -8.91
C PRO A 104 -8.91 0.81 -10.32
N ILE A 105 -8.22 -0.32 -10.59
CA ILE A 105 -7.64 -0.63 -11.89
C ILE A 105 -8.11 -2.00 -12.41
N ALA A 106 -8.20 -2.15 -13.71
CA ALA A 106 -8.46 -3.41 -14.41
C ALA A 106 -7.38 -3.71 -15.44
N GLY A 107 -7.25 -4.97 -15.83
CA GLY A 107 -6.43 -5.36 -16.96
C GLY A 107 -6.98 -4.81 -18.28
N LYS A 108 -6.09 -4.58 -19.26
CA LYS A 108 -6.45 -4.04 -20.59
C LYS A 108 -7.53 -4.87 -21.31
N SER A 109 -7.47 -6.18 -21.17
CA SER A 109 -8.40 -7.14 -21.77
C SER A 109 -9.66 -7.39 -20.97
N GLU A 110 -9.74 -6.89 -19.73
CA GLU A 110 -10.83 -7.18 -18.80
C GLU A 110 -11.87 -6.04 -18.77
N ASP A 111 -11.45 -4.82 -18.48
CA ASP A 111 -12.32 -3.63 -18.50
C ASP A 111 -11.54 -2.38 -18.90
N ARG A 112 -11.65 -2.04 -20.18
CA ARG A 112 -10.96 -0.88 -20.76
C ARG A 112 -11.42 0.45 -20.16
N LYS A 113 -12.71 0.57 -19.75
CA LYS A 113 -13.22 1.81 -19.15
C LYS A 113 -12.62 2.04 -17.78
N VAL A 114 -12.57 1.00 -16.95
CA VAL A 114 -11.92 1.06 -15.62
C VAL A 114 -10.45 1.40 -15.78
N LEU A 115 -9.73 0.79 -16.74
CA LEU A 115 -8.33 1.09 -16.99
C LEU A 115 -8.12 2.56 -17.38
N ILE A 116 -8.90 3.09 -18.34
CA ILE A 116 -8.78 4.48 -18.77
C ILE A 116 -9.05 5.45 -17.62
N ASN A 117 -10.09 5.19 -16.83
CA ASN A 117 -10.41 6.01 -15.66
C ASN A 117 -9.29 5.94 -14.60
N ALA A 118 -8.72 4.76 -14.36
CA ALA A 118 -7.58 4.60 -13.46
C ALA A 118 -6.39 5.46 -13.92
N MET A 119 -6.02 5.40 -15.19
CA MET A 119 -4.92 6.20 -15.74
C MET A 119 -5.15 7.71 -15.59
N LYS A 120 -6.35 8.19 -15.87
CA LYS A 120 -6.72 9.60 -15.66
C LYS A 120 -6.64 10.00 -14.18
N THR A 121 -7.12 9.14 -13.28
CA THR A 121 -7.08 9.40 -11.84
C THR A 121 -5.64 9.40 -11.33
N ILE A 122 -4.79 8.48 -11.78
CA ILE A 122 -3.36 8.44 -11.45
C ILE A 122 -2.68 9.73 -11.90
N GLU A 123 -2.88 10.12 -13.17
CA GLU A 123 -2.31 11.34 -13.72
C GLU A 123 -2.73 12.57 -12.90
N GLN A 124 -4.03 12.72 -12.61
CA GLN A 124 -4.54 13.85 -11.81
C GLN A 124 -3.94 13.84 -10.40
N THR A 125 -3.93 12.70 -9.73
CA THR A 125 -3.33 12.52 -8.39
C THR A 125 -1.87 12.98 -8.35
N LEU A 126 -1.09 12.60 -9.36
CA LEU A 126 0.31 12.97 -9.46
C LEU A 126 0.49 14.47 -9.79
N ARG A 127 -0.38 15.08 -10.62
CA ARG A 127 -0.39 16.52 -10.89
C ARG A 127 -0.76 17.34 -9.65
N ASP A 128 -1.64 16.81 -8.81
CA ASP A 128 -2.03 17.42 -7.52
C ASP A 128 -0.90 17.31 -6.47
N GLY A 129 0.23 16.69 -6.84
CA GLY A 129 1.38 16.56 -5.97
C GLY A 129 1.27 15.42 -4.96
N GLU A 130 0.34 14.49 -5.13
CA GLU A 130 0.18 13.34 -4.24
C GLU A 130 1.05 12.15 -4.68
N ILE A 131 1.17 11.15 -3.80
CA ILE A 131 1.92 9.93 -4.06
C ILE A 131 0.97 8.83 -4.55
N VAL A 132 1.37 8.13 -5.61
CA VAL A 132 0.72 6.90 -6.06
C VAL A 132 1.63 5.71 -5.77
N CYS A 133 1.12 4.68 -5.11
CA CYS A 133 1.85 3.44 -4.87
C CYS A 133 1.27 2.31 -5.70
N ILE A 134 2.14 1.62 -6.41
CA ILE A 134 1.80 0.44 -7.21
C ILE A 134 2.64 -0.76 -6.80
N PHE A 135 2.08 -1.93 -7.00
CA PHE A 135 2.78 -3.22 -6.91
C PHE A 135 2.93 -3.75 -8.34
N PRO A 136 4.12 -3.59 -8.96
CA PRO A 136 4.27 -3.86 -10.39
C PRO A 136 4.04 -5.32 -10.79
N GLU A 137 4.21 -6.27 -9.86
CA GLU A 137 3.87 -7.68 -10.03
C GLU A 137 2.37 -7.88 -10.35
N GLY A 138 1.51 -6.98 -9.86
CA GLY A 138 0.07 -7.01 -10.03
C GLY A 138 -0.65 -8.11 -9.26
N ASN A 139 0.05 -8.92 -8.49
CA ASN A 139 -0.49 -9.95 -7.61
C ASN A 139 0.43 -10.16 -6.40
N ILE A 140 -0.15 -10.59 -5.28
CA ILE A 140 0.64 -11.04 -4.12
C ILE A 140 1.35 -12.33 -4.50
N THR A 141 2.67 -12.41 -4.21
CA THR A 141 3.47 -13.60 -4.49
C THR A 141 2.86 -14.85 -3.87
N ARG A 142 3.05 -15.99 -4.54
CA ARG A 142 2.64 -17.31 -4.04
C ARG A 142 3.82 -18.16 -3.58
N THR A 143 5.03 -17.79 -3.98
CA THR A 143 6.27 -18.50 -3.68
C THR A 143 7.11 -17.79 -2.63
N GLY A 144 6.92 -16.49 -2.46
CA GLY A 144 7.75 -15.61 -1.64
C GLY A 144 8.85 -14.94 -2.45
N GLU A 145 9.02 -15.34 -3.70
CA GLU A 145 9.97 -14.74 -4.61
C GLU A 145 9.36 -13.52 -5.31
N LEU A 146 10.21 -12.62 -5.77
CA LEU A 146 9.80 -11.47 -6.56
C LEU A 146 9.28 -11.94 -7.92
N GLY A 147 8.06 -11.53 -8.25
CA GLY A 147 7.45 -11.79 -9.54
C GLY A 147 7.94 -10.84 -10.63
N GLU A 148 7.66 -11.17 -11.89
CA GLU A 148 7.94 -10.31 -13.03
C GLU A 148 7.15 -9.00 -12.96
N TYR A 149 7.83 -7.87 -13.20
CA TYR A 149 7.22 -6.55 -13.20
C TYR A 149 6.51 -6.25 -14.53
N LYS A 150 5.24 -5.85 -14.43
CA LYS A 150 4.42 -5.51 -15.60
C LYS A 150 4.73 -4.11 -16.11
N ARG A 151 4.69 -3.93 -17.43
CA ARG A 151 4.96 -2.65 -18.11
C ARG A 151 3.90 -1.57 -17.92
N GLY A 152 2.99 -1.74 -16.96
CA GLY A 152 1.96 -0.72 -16.64
C GLY A 152 2.56 0.61 -16.20
N ILE A 153 3.67 0.59 -15.48
CA ILE A 153 4.40 1.80 -15.04
C ILE A 153 4.88 2.63 -16.23
N GLU A 154 5.43 2.01 -17.26
CA GLU A 154 5.89 2.70 -18.47
C GLU A 154 4.73 3.41 -19.19
N THR A 155 3.53 2.81 -19.15
CA THR A 155 2.32 3.42 -19.72
C THR A 155 1.88 4.64 -18.90
N MET A 156 1.99 4.61 -17.57
CA MET A 156 1.70 5.74 -16.70
C MET A 156 2.66 6.90 -16.99
N LEU A 157 3.94 6.63 -17.11
CA LEU A 157 4.99 7.64 -17.32
C LEU A 157 4.95 8.29 -18.71
N LYS A 158 4.25 7.70 -19.68
CA LYS A 158 4.01 8.35 -20.98
C LYS A 158 3.10 9.59 -20.89
N THR A 159 2.25 9.64 -19.86
CA THR A 159 1.28 10.75 -19.69
C THR A 159 1.76 11.80 -18.70
N ILE A 160 2.67 11.42 -17.79
CA ILE A 160 3.20 12.33 -16.78
C ILE A 160 4.63 11.98 -16.42
N SER A 161 5.51 12.98 -16.41
CA SER A 161 6.90 12.83 -15.98
C SER A 161 7.03 13.17 -14.51
N VAL A 162 7.16 12.14 -13.66
CA VAL A 162 7.36 12.26 -12.20
C VAL A 162 8.45 11.29 -11.73
N PRO A 163 9.11 11.57 -10.60
CA PRO A 163 10.05 10.63 -10.00
C PRO A 163 9.39 9.30 -9.65
N VAL A 164 10.13 8.21 -9.83
CA VAL A 164 9.74 6.87 -9.42
C VAL A 164 10.71 6.38 -8.34
N VAL A 165 10.19 5.97 -7.20
CA VAL A 165 10.96 5.50 -6.04
C VAL A 165 10.77 3.99 -5.91
N PRO A 166 11.80 3.18 -6.19
CA PRO A 166 11.74 1.75 -5.96
C PRO A 166 11.84 1.45 -4.46
N MET A 167 10.99 0.56 -3.98
CA MET A 167 10.99 0.12 -2.60
C MET A 167 10.87 -1.40 -2.52
N THR A 168 11.35 -1.96 -1.43
CA THR A 168 11.17 -3.37 -1.11
C THR A 168 10.73 -3.58 0.33
N LEU A 169 9.82 -4.53 0.53
CA LEU A 169 9.36 -4.99 1.84
C LEU A 169 9.94 -6.36 2.15
N HIS A 170 10.57 -6.45 3.31
CA HIS A 170 11.17 -7.68 3.85
C HIS A 170 10.45 -8.13 5.11
N GLY A 171 10.47 -9.43 5.37
CA GLY A 171 10.00 -10.02 6.63
C GLY A 171 8.50 -10.31 6.70
N LEU A 172 7.70 -9.99 5.68
CA LEU A 172 6.26 -10.31 5.66
C LEU A 172 5.94 -11.68 5.07
N TRP A 173 6.86 -12.31 4.33
CA TRP A 173 6.64 -13.67 3.83
C TRP A 173 6.67 -14.69 4.98
N GLY A 174 5.61 -15.46 5.08
CA GLY A 174 5.39 -16.38 6.21
C GLY A 174 4.61 -15.77 7.37
N SER A 175 4.25 -14.47 7.30
CA SER A 175 3.32 -13.86 8.25
C SER A 175 1.90 -14.40 8.08
N PHE A 176 1.04 -14.10 9.05
CA PHE A 176 -0.38 -14.50 9.01
C PHE A 176 -1.10 -14.01 7.76
N PHE A 177 -0.72 -12.83 7.24
CA PHE A 177 -1.34 -12.21 6.07
C PHE A 177 -0.65 -12.54 4.74
N SER A 178 0.34 -13.45 4.74
CA SER A 178 0.98 -13.93 3.50
C SER A 178 0.31 -15.19 2.98
N ARG A 179 0.58 -15.52 1.71
CA ARG A 179 0.03 -16.74 1.08
C ARG A 179 0.82 -18.02 1.35
N LYS A 180 1.87 -17.98 2.16
CA LYS A 180 2.79 -19.11 2.40
C LYS A 180 2.07 -20.36 2.91
N HIS A 181 1.08 -20.21 3.76
CA HIS A 181 0.52 -21.32 4.53
C HIS A 181 -0.80 -21.87 3.96
N ASN A 182 -1.14 -21.83 2.75
CA ASN A 182 -2.29 -22.51 2.11
C ASN A 182 -2.74 -21.79 0.83
N GLY A 183 -1.96 -20.86 0.31
CA GLY A 183 -2.35 -20.05 -0.84
C GLY A 183 -3.53 -19.09 -0.58
N LYS A 184 -4.08 -19.08 0.65
CA LYS A 184 -5.20 -18.24 1.10
C LYS A 184 -4.70 -16.95 1.75
N ALA A 185 -5.56 -15.94 1.80
CA ALA A 185 -5.26 -14.63 2.34
C ALA A 185 -4.94 -14.60 3.84
N LEU A 186 -5.42 -15.57 4.58
CA LEU A 186 -5.27 -15.66 6.03
C LEU A 186 -4.79 -17.06 6.38
N SER A 187 -3.68 -17.12 7.12
CA SER A 187 -3.13 -18.33 7.67
C SER A 187 -3.92 -18.80 8.91
N GLN A 188 -3.52 -19.92 9.48
CA GLN A 188 -4.10 -20.40 10.75
C GLN A 188 -3.77 -19.41 11.89
N PRO A 189 -4.67 -19.27 12.90
CA PRO A 189 -4.46 -18.36 14.03
C PRO A 189 -3.14 -18.60 14.79
N SER A 190 -2.63 -19.83 14.82
CA SER A 190 -1.33 -20.18 15.42
C SER A 190 -0.16 -19.44 14.76
N VAL A 191 -0.25 -19.13 13.47
CA VAL A 191 0.78 -18.38 12.74
C VAL A 191 0.79 -16.91 13.15
N LEU A 192 -0.37 -16.35 13.50
CA LEU A 192 -0.47 -14.98 14.03
C LEU A 192 0.36 -14.83 15.30
N LEU A 193 0.20 -15.74 16.26
CA LEU A 193 0.92 -15.70 17.53
C LEU A 193 2.42 -15.97 17.35
N LYS A 194 2.79 -16.89 16.46
CA LYS A 194 4.20 -17.24 16.20
C LYS A 194 5.00 -16.09 15.58
N ASN A 195 4.35 -15.28 14.73
CA ASN A 195 5.00 -14.19 14.01
C ASN A 195 4.64 -12.80 14.60
N TRP A 196 4.03 -12.76 15.78
CA TRP A 196 3.73 -11.53 16.49
C TRP A 196 5.05 -10.81 16.84
N PHE A 197 5.12 -9.49 16.54
CA PHE A 197 6.34 -8.69 16.66
C PHE A 197 7.51 -9.11 15.73
N GLY A 198 7.22 -9.81 14.64
CA GLY A 198 8.20 -10.02 13.59
C GLY A 198 8.78 -8.69 13.08
N THR A 199 10.07 -8.71 12.72
CA THR A 199 10.70 -7.53 12.13
C THR A 199 10.31 -7.44 10.66
N VAL A 200 9.82 -6.27 10.26
CA VAL A 200 9.52 -5.91 8.88
C VAL A 200 10.40 -4.72 8.51
N GLU A 201 11.08 -4.80 7.39
CA GLU A 201 11.94 -3.73 6.90
C GLU A 201 11.43 -3.21 5.57
N LEU A 202 11.23 -1.88 5.48
CA LEU A 202 10.96 -1.17 4.24
C LEU A 202 12.27 -0.52 3.81
N ARG A 203 12.81 -0.95 2.67
CA ARG A 203 13.96 -0.30 2.03
C ARG A 203 13.46 0.59 0.91
N VAL A 204 13.90 1.83 0.91
CA VAL A 204 13.56 2.85 -0.08
C VAL A 204 14.81 3.18 -0.87
N GLY A 205 14.83 2.83 -2.14
CA GLY A 205 15.93 3.12 -3.04
C GLY A 205 15.94 4.58 -3.50
N GLU A 206 17.01 4.98 -4.16
CA GLU A 206 17.09 6.29 -4.81
C GLU A 206 16.02 6.42 -5.90
N TYR A 207 15.47 7.63 -6.04
CA TYR A 207 14.47 7.85 -7.06
C TYR A 207 15.07 7.88 -8.46
N LEU A 208 14.33 7.38 -9.42
CA LEU A 208 14.64 7.44 -10.84
C LEU A 208 13.84 8.55 -11.51
N LYS A 209 14.44 9.20 -12.51
CA LYS A 209 13.69 10.08 -13.41
C LYS A 209 12.78 9.24 -14.31
N ALA A 210 11.63 9.79 -14.71
CA ALA A 210 10.65 9.09 -15.54
C ALA A 210 11.23 8.48 -16.82
N GLU A 211 12.18 9.17 -17.44
CA GLU A 211 12.88 8.78 -18.67
C GLU A 211 13.77 7.54 -18.51
N ASP A 212 14.27 7.29 -17.28
CA ASP A 212 15.17 6.21 -16.95
C ASP A 212 14.43 4.94 -16.47
N VAL A 213 13.09 4.97 -16.41
CA VAL A 213 12.29 3.90 -15.83
C VAL A 213 11.81 2.92 -16.87
N THR A 214 12.19 1.66 -16.69
CA THR A 214 11.56 0.51 -17.35
C THR A 214 11.11 -0.49 -16.27
N ALA A 215 10.15 -1.35 -16.61
CA ALA A 215 9.71 -2.41 -15.69
C ALA A 215 10.88 -3.33 -15.32
N GLU A 216 11.70 -3.69 -16.29
CA GLU A 216 12.90 -4.53 -16.11
C GLU A 216 13.92 -3.89 -15.15
N LYS A 217 14.22 -2.59 -15.32
CA LYS A 217 15.16 -1.88 -14.43
C LYS A 217 14.65 -1.81 -13.00
N LEU A 218 13.36 -1.55 -12.81
CA LEU A 218 12.75 -1.56 -11.47
C LEU A 218 12.78 -2.96 -10.84
N GLU A 219 12.60 -4.02 -11.64
CA GLU A 219 12.69 -5.39 -11.16
C GLU A 219 14.11 -5.74 -10.72
N ILE A 220 15.13 -5.37 -11.52
CA ILE A 220 16.55 -5.56 -11.17
C ILE A 220 16.88 -4.87 -9.86
N LEU A 221 16.52 -3.59 -9.70
CA LEU A 221 16.74 -2.84 -8.46
C LEU A 221 16.03 -3.46 -7.26
N ALA A 222 14.82 -3.97 -7.46
CA ALA A 222 14.09 -4.66 -6.39
C ALA A 222 14.77 -5.98 -6.00
N ARG A 223 15.32 -6.75 -6.95
CA ARG A 223 16.09 -7.97 -6.67
C ARG A 223 17.35 -7.66 -5.88
N GLU A 224 18.13 -6.66 -6.32
CA GLU A 224 19.35 -6.22 -5.63
C GLU A 224 19.08 -5.73 -4.19
N GLN A 225 17.92 -5.16 -3.92
CA GLN A 225 17.54 -4.76 -2.57
C GLN A 225 17.04 -5.93 -1.71
N LEU A 226 16.54 -7.00 -2.33
CA LEU A 226 16.02 -8.18 -1.63
C LEU A 226 17.14 -9.17 -1.23
N ASP A 227 18.25 -9.18 -1.96
CA ASP A 227 19.47 -9.94 -1.65
C ASP A 227 20.23 -9.28 -0.46
#